data_7db0b29297b8cb27456a86ff55f81302
#
_entry.id   7db0b29297b8cb27456a86ff55f81302
#
_cell.length_a   1.000
_cell.length_b   1.000
_cell.length_c   1.000
_cell.angle_alpha   90.00
_cell.angle_beta   90.00
_cell.angle_gamma   90.00
#
_symmetry.space_group_name_H-M   'P 1'
#
loop_
_entity.id
_entity.type
_entity.pdbx_description
1 polymer ?
#
loop_
_entity_poly.entity_id
_entity_poly.type
_entity_poly.pdbx_seq_one_letter_code
_entity_poly.pdbx_strand_id
1 'polypeptide(L)'
;MPLLSASIVSAPVATSETYVDIPGLYIDIAKAEIRDGKLQVILNVPTPYATGNNFPGIYFAIATNKGVVADGCFTYSSKVPEATGRMPFTLVATIDVGTGVTFVKGQWKSVRGSAMHIDSYASLSAIGDTAAQSSSPGGGSGGGETGAGGNPGSADGSGGTGSGTIGGGGERDGTFNLPPNIKFGVTALTNAANDQTIDIYIDDNPKPAATFKGASVQDQNLGTKVLDSGKGRVRVIVMANGKPSRLGSRQVDIFKKSYFGIVGSEDGADDDYNDGIVFLNWPLG
;
A
#
# COMPACT_ATOMS: atom_id res chain seq x y z
N MET A 1 -13.51 2.35 6.09
CA MET A 1 -12.69 1.45 5.26
C MET A 1 -12.27 0.25 6.10
N PRO A 2 -12.74 -0.97 5.82
CA PRO A 2 -12.22 -2.15 6.47
C PRO A 2 -10.82 -2.44 5.90
N LEU A 3 -9.86 -2.68 6.78
CA LEU A 3 -8.57 -3.23 6.45
C LEU A 3 -8.56 -4.71 6.86
N LEU A 4 -8.42 -5.58 5.88
CA LEU A 4 -8.18 -7.00 6.10
C LEU A 4 -6.70 -7.28 5.94
N SER A 5 -6.12 -8.12 6.78
CA SER A 5 -4.72 -8.46 6.66
C SER A 5 -4.42 -9.88 7.10
N ALA A 6 -3.45 -10.48 6.44
CA ALA A 6 -2.80 -11.73 6.82
C ALA A 6 -1.29 -11.48 6.84
N SER A 7 -0.58 -12.09 7.79
CA SER A 7 0.87 -11.96 7.89
C SER A 7 1.53 -13.23 8.36
N ILE A 8 2.78 -13.40 7.98
CA ILE A 8 3.64 -14.53 8.38
C ILE A 8 4.99 -13.99 8.84
N VAL A 9 5.70 -14.78 9.63
CA VAL A 9 7.08 -14.49 10.05
C VAL A 9 8.10 -15.26 9.22
N SER A 10 7.67 -16.31 8.53
CA SER A 10 8.47 -17.07 7.58
C SER A 10 7.57 -17.97 6.74
N ALA A 11 8.09 -18.46 5.61
CA ALA A 11 7.45 -19.51 4.82
C ALA A 11 8.43 -20.69 4.60
N PRO A 12 7.94 -21.93 4.46
CA PRO A 12 8.77 -23.03 4.03
C PRO A 12 9.43 -22.76 2.68
N VAL A 13 10.69 -23.20 2.53
CA VAL A 13 11.40 -23.08 1.25
C VAL A 13 10.66 -23.85 0.17
N ALA A 14 10.50 -23.23 -1.00
CA ALA A 14 9.83 -23.83 -2.14
C ALA A 14 10.68 -23.67 -3.43
N THR A 15 10.50 -24.59 -4.37
CA THR A 15 11.22 -24.60 -5.67
C THR A 15 10.27 -24.76 -6.86
N SER A 16 8.97 -24.63 -6.65
CA SER A 16 7.95 -24.82 -7.69
C SER A 16 8.08 -23.81 -8.80
N GLU A 17 8.08 -24.24 -10.05
CA GLU A 17 8.03 -23.38 -11.24
C GLU A 17 6.59 -23.01 -11.65
N THR A 18 5.59 -23.56 -10.96
CA THR A 18 4.20 -23.11 -11.02
C THR A 18 3.83 -22.35 -9.79
N TYR A 19 2.84 -21.45 -9.87
CA TYR A 19 2.38 -20.70 -8.70
C TYR A 19 1.85 -21.65 -7.63
N VAL A 20 2.42 -21.52 -6.44
CA VAL A 20 1.95 -22.18 -5.20
C VAL A 20 1.62 -21.10 -4.16
N ASP A 21 0.73 -21.42 -3.26
CA ASP A 21 0.33 -20.50 -2.20
C ASP A 21 1.49 -20.23 -1.24
N ILE A 22 1.67 -19.00 -0.81
CA ILE A 22 2.50 -18.67 0.33
C ILE A 22 1.67 -18.98 1.59
N PRO A 23 2.05 -20.00 2.37
CA PRO A 23 1.26 -20.44 3.51
C PRO A 23 1.00 -19.29 4.49
N GLY A 24 -0.26 -19.06 4.85
CA GLY A 24 -0.66 -17.99 5.79
C GLY A 24 -0.94 -16.63 5.16
N LEU A 25 -0.59 -16.39 3.91
CA LEU A 25 -0.97 -15.16 3.20
C LEU A 25 -2.29 -15.36 2.43
N TYR A 26 -3.38 -15.39 3.18
CA TYR A 26 -4.74 -15.62 2.70
C TYR A 26 -5.73 -14.72 3.44
N ILE A 27 -6.64 -14.08 2.70
CA ILE A 27 -7.72 -13.25 3.23
C ILE A 27 -9.05 -13.76 2.68
N ASP A 28 -9.95 -14.14 3.57
CA ASP A 28 -11.32 -14.53 3.24
C ASP A 28 -12.20 -13.29 3.14
N ILE A 29 -12.51 -12.87 1.91
CA ILE A 29 -13.31 -11.69 1.63
C ILE A 29 -14.80 -11.97 1.88
N ALA A 30 -15.24 -13.20 1.67
CA ALA A 30 -16.66 -13.56 1.86
C ALA A 30 -17.12 -13.37 3.30
N LYS A 31 -16.22 -13.53 4.28
CA LYS A 31 -16.51 -13.33 5.71
C LYS A 31 -16.40 -11.87 6.15
N ALA A 32 -15.84 -11.00 5.32
CA ALA A 32 -15.53 -9.63 5.71
C ALA A 32 -16.67 -8.64 5.43
N GLU A 33 -17.85 -9.12 5.01
CA GLU A 33 -19.02 -8.30 4.66
C GLU A 33 -18.77 -7.23 3.59
N ILE A 34 -17.69 -7.37 2.81
CA ILE A 34 -17.42 -6.53 1.67
C ILE A 34 -18.21 -7.10 0.49
N ARG A 35 -19.33 -6.47 0.17
CA ARG A 35 -20.27 -7.01 -0.83
C ARG A 35 -20.10 -6.40 -2.21
N ASP A 36 -19.66 -5.16 -2.28
CA ASP A 36 -19.52 -4.40 -3.52
C ASP A 36 -18.32 -3.46 -3.46
N GLY A 37 -17.77 -3.13 -4.63
CA GLY A 37 -16.72 -2.15 -4.76
C GLY A 37 -15.37 -2.74 -5.12
N LYS A 38 -14.36 -1.89 -5.06
CA LYS A 38 -12.97 -2.26 -5.36
C LYS A 38 -12.17 -2.46 -4.09
N LEU A 39 -11.32 -3.47 -4.07
CA LEU A 39 -10.31 -3.71 -3.06
C LEU A 39 -8.94 -3.39 -3.63
N GLN A 40 -8.19 -2.56 -2.96
CA GLN A 40 -6.76 -2.47 -3.19
C GLN A 40 -6.05 -3.53 -2.34
N VAL A 41 -5.34 -4.43 -3.00
CA VAL A 41 -4.63 -5.53 -2.36
C VAL A 41 -3.14 -5.32 -2.49
N ILE A 42 -2.42 -5.46 -1.39
CA ILE A 42 -0.99 -5.24 -1.28
C ILE A 42 -0.34 -6.51 -0.75
N LEU A 43 0.53 -7.11 -1.54
CA LEU A 43 1.45 -8.15 -1.09
C LEU A 43 2.80 -7.51 -0.83
N ASN A 44 3.23 -7.49 0.43
CA ASN A 44 4.50 -6.94 0.84
C ASN A 44 5.40 -8.04 1.39
N VAL A 45 6.57 -8.20 0.78
CA VAL A 45 7.61 -9.16 1.17
C VAL A 45 8.93 -8.38 1.28
N PRO A 46 9.27 -7.89 2.48
CA PRO A 46 10.37 -6.95 2.65
C PRO A 46 11.76 -7.53 2.36
N THR A 47 11.96 -8.80 2.65
CA THR A 47 13.29 -9.40 2.62
C THR A 47 13.32 -10.80 1.99
N PRO A 48 12.64 -11.06 0.86
CA PRO A 48 12.74 -12.35 0.18
C PRO A 48 14.12 -12.49 -0.47
N TYR A 49 14.53 -13.71 -0.69
CA TYR A 49 15.72 -14.02 -1.49
C TYR A 49 15.57 -15.38 -2.19
N ALA A 50 16.37 -15.57 -3.22
CA ALA A 50 16.43 -16.82 -3.96
C ALA A 50 17.85 -17.37 -3.99
N THR A 51 17.97 -18.70 -3.96
CA THR A 51 19.24 -19.42 -4.03
C THR A 51 19.18 -20.55 -5.07
N GLY A 52 20.30 -21.21 -5.27
CA GLY A 52 20.41 -22.30 -6.23
C GLY A 52 20.70 -21.76 -7.62
N ASN A 53 20.45 -22.35 -8.64
CA ASN A 53 20.70 -22.19 -10.06
C ASN A 53 21.28 -20.84 -10.58
N ASN A 54 21.42 -20.72 -11.91
CA ASN A 54 21.91 -19.52 -12.57
C ASN A 54 20.85 -18.40 -12.56
N PHE A 55 21.23 -17.20 -12.15
CA PHE A 55 20.31 -16.04 -12.06
C PHE A 55 19.06 -16.37 -11.24
N PRO A 56 19.22 -16.76 -9.96
CA PRO A 56 18.07 -17.14 -9.15
C PRO A 56 17.09 -15.99 -9.00
N GLY A 57 15.82 -16.31 -8.79
CA GLY A 57 14.78 -15.29 -8.66
C GLY A 57 13.44 -15.88 -8.22
N ILE A 58 12.52 -14.99 -7.93
CA ILE A 58 11.18 -15.32 -7.46
C ILE A 58 10.17 -14.48 -8.23
N TYR A 59 9.09 -15.13 -8.70
CA TYR A 59 7.84 -14.46 -9.04
C TYR A 59 6.94 -14.46 -7.81
N PHE A 60 6.35 -13.32 -7.52
CA PHE A 60 5.24 -13.18 -6.58
C PHE A 60 3.95 -12.86 -7.33
N ALA A 61 2.82 -13.29 -6.82
CA ALA A 61 1.51 -12.99 -7.37
C ALA A 61 0.48 -12.73 -6.30
N ILE A 62 -0.48 -11.89 -6.62
CA ILE A 62 -1.76 -11.77 -5.94
C ILE A 62 -2.77 -12.58 -6.75
N ALA A 63 -3.45 -13.51 -6.10
CA ALA A 63 -4.45 -14.37 -6.74
C ALA A 63 -5.78 -14.37 -5.97
N THR A 64 -6.84 -14.66 -6.71
CA THR A 64 -8.21 -14.81 -6.20
C THR A 64 -8.75 -16.19 -6.57
N ASN A 65 -10.00 -16.48 -6.23
CA ASN A 65 -10.72 -17.65 -6.76
C ASN A 65 -10.95 -17.60 -8.29
N LYS A 66 -10.60 -16.49 -8.95
CA LYS A 66 -10.68 -16.32 -10.42
C LYS A 66 -9.31 -16.50 -11.11
N GLY A 67 -8.24 -16.65 -10.35
CA GLY A 67 -6.87 -16.77 -10.85
C GLY A 67 -5.94 -15.67 -10.38
N VAL A 68 -4.76 -15.59 -10.99
CA VAL A 68 -3.77 -14.54 -10.75
C VAL A 68 -4.30 -13.23 -11.31
N VAL A 69 -4.27 -12.17 -10.50
CA VAL A 69 -4.72 -10.82 -10.89
C VAL A 69 -3.57 -9.85 -11.08
N ALA A 70 -2.45 -10.10 -10.43
CA ALA A 70 -1.22 -9.36 -10.64
C ALA A 70 -0.03 -10.27 -10.31
N ASP A 71 1.08 -10.10 -11.04
CA ASP A 71 2.33 -10.73 -10.72
C ASP A 71 3.53 -9.84 -11.06
N GLY A 72 4.68 -10.19 -10.48
CA GLY A 72 5.94 -9.55 -10.75
C GLY A 72 7.09 -10.40 -10.23
N CYS A 73 8.31 -10.11 -10.67
CA CYS A 73 9.47 -10.89 -10.28
C CYS A 73 10.70 -10.02 -10.02
N PHE A 74 11.63 -10.59 -9.27
CA PHE A 74 13.03 -10.18 -9.30
C PHE A 74 13.93 -11.36 -9.63
N THR A 75 15.07 -11.07 -10.21
CA THR A 75 16.16 -12.02 -10.45
C THR A 75 17.49 -11.37 -10.10
N TYR A 76 18.43 -12.15 -9.59
CA TYR A 76 19.78 -11.66 -9.40
C TYR A 76 20.51 -11.56 -10.75
N SER A 77 21.37 -10.54 -10.89
CA SER A 77 22.14 -10.29 -12.12
C SER A 77 23.34 -11.23 -12.27
N SER A 78 23.71 -11.96 -11.23
CA SER A 78 24.85 -12.89 -11.25
C SER A 78 24.40 -14.31 -11.55
N LYS A 79 25.22 -15.03 -12.31
CA LYS A 79 24.95 -16.43 -12.67
C LYS A 79 24.84 -17.34 -11.46
N VAL A 80 25.76 -17.18 -10.49
CA VAL A 80 25.70 -17.80 -9.18
C VAL A 80 26.14 -16.71 -8.21
N PRO A 81 25.23 -15.99 -7.56
CA PRO A 81 25.63 -14.93 -6.65
C PRO A 81 26.34 -15.54 -5.43
N GLU A 82 27.48 -14.95 -5.06
CA GLU A 82 28.23 -15.34 -3.85
C GLU A 82 27.42 -15.08 -2.59
N ALA A 83 26.60 -14.04 -2.62
CA ALA A 83 25.63 -13.73 -1.59
C ALA A 83 24.31 -13.32 -2.23
N THR A 84 23.22 -13.89 -1.74
CA THR A 84 21.86 -13.49 -2.14
C THR A 84 21.37 -12.41 -1.18
N GLY A 85 21.56 -11.15 -1.55
CA GLY A 85 21.00 -10.03 -0.79
C GLY A 85 19.47 -10.12 -0.71
N ARG A 86 18.90 -9.54 0.33
CA ARG A 86 17.45 -9.42 0.48
C ARG A 86 16.93 -8.38 -0.51
N MET A 87 15.94 -8.74 -1.31
CA MET A 87 15.35 -7.87 -2.33
C MET A 87 13.93 -7.48 -1.91
N PRO A 88 13.70 -6.24 -1.42
CA PRO A 88 12.34 -5.80 -1.08
C PRO A 88 11.40 -5.97 -2.27
N PHE A 89 10.24 -6.54 -2.03
CA PHE A 89 9.23 -6.74 -3.06
C PHE A 89 7.85 -6.34 -2.56
N THR A 90 7.17 -5.50 -3.32
CA THR A 90 5.78 -5.09 -3.07
C THR A 90 5.01 -5.20 -4.38
N LEU A 91 3.86 -5.85 -4.32
CA LEU A 91 2.94 -5.98 -5.44
C LEU A 91 1.58 -5.43 -5.03
N VAL A 92 0.97 -4.65 -5.90
CA VAL A 92 -0.34 -4.04 -5.68
C VAL A 92 -1.30 -4.47 -6.78
N ALA A 93 -2.53 -4.76 -6.41
CA ALA A 93 -3.61 -5.06 -7.34
C ALA A 93 -4.90 -4.40 -6.90
N THR A 94 -5.68 -3.93 -7.85
CA THR A 94 -7.08 -3.52 -7.62
C THR A 94 -8.00 -4.66 -8.05
N ILE A 95 -8.89 -5.09 -7.17
CA ILE A 95 -9.79 -6.22 -7.38
C ILE A 95 -11.22 -5.75 -7.27
N ASP A 96 -12.04 -6.06 -8.26
CA ASP A 96 -13.49 -5.84 -8.20
C ASP A 96 -14.16 -6.99 -7.44
N VAL A 97 -14.72 -6.70 -6.28
CA VAL A 97 -15.38 -7.69 -5.42
C VAL A 97 -16.76 -8.06 -5.95
N GLY A 98 -17.44 -7.16 -6.65
CA GLY A 98 -18.77 -7.40 -7.26
C GLY A 98 -18.79 -8.52 -8.30
N THR A 99 -17.62 -8.99 -8.75
CA THR A 99 -17.48 -10.12 -9.69
C THR A 99 -17.50 -11.50 -9.04
N GLY A 100 -17.81 -11.59 -7.74
CA GLY A 100 -17.85 -12.86 -7.00
C GLY A 100 -16.48 -13.36 -6.55
N VAL A 101 -15.59 -12.43 -6.21
CA VAL A 101 -14.34 -12.74 -5.53
C VAL A 101 -14.63 -13.11 -4.08
N THR A 102 -14.15 -14.27 -3.64
CA THR A 102 -14.39 -14.79 -2.29
C THR A 102 -13.17 -14.76 -1.39
N PHE A 103 -11.99 -14.76 -1.99
CA PHE A 103 -10.73 -14.65 -1.25
C PHE A 103 -9.64 -13.98 -2.08
N VAL A 104 -8.61 -13.52 -1.38
CA VAL A 104 -7.35 -13.08 -1.94
C VAL A 104 -6.22 -13.82 -1.26
N LYS A 105 -5.19 -14.21 -2.00
CA LYS A 105 -4.00 -14.89 -1.47
C LYS A 105 -2.73 -14.45 -2.15
N GLY A 106 -1.62 -14.52 -1.41
CA GLY A 106 -0.26 -14.40 -1.93
C GLY A 106 0.20 -15.73 -2.49
N GLN A 107 0.81 -15.70 -3.68
CA GLN A 107 1.43 -16.85 -4.31
C GLN A 107 2.86 -16.52 -4.74
N TRP A 108 3.66 -17.54 -4.93
CA TRP A 108 4.99 -17.43 -5.50
C TRP A 108 5.32 -18.60 -6.43
N LYS A 109 6.28 -18.40 -7.33
CA LYS A 109 6.91 -19.45 -8.12
C LYS A 109 8.38 -19.15 -8.33
N SER A 110 9.18 -20.18 -8.51
CA SER A 110 10.61 -20.02 -8.77
C SER A 110 10.90 -19.58 -10.19
N VAL A 111 11.99 -18.85 -10.36
CA VAL A 111 12.62 -18.65 -11.65
C VAL A 111 13.64 -19.76 -11.85
N ARG A 112 13.46 -20.59 -12.87
CA ARG A 112 14.37 -21.69 -13.24
C ARG A 112 14.65 -22.68 -12.12
N GLY A 113 13.66 -23.02 -11.29
CA GLY A 113 13.84 -23.95 -10.19
C GLY A 113 14.67 -23.42 -9.00
N SER A 114 14.78 -22.08 -8.85
CA SER A 114 15.42 -21.46 -7.67
C SER A 114 14.73 -21.87 -6.40
N ALA A 115 15.50 -22.02 -5.32
CA ALA A 115 14.94 -22.13 -3.97
C ALA A 115 14.50 -20.73 -3.50
N MET A 116 13.23 -20.59 -3.19
CA MET A 116 12.59 -19.35 -2.77
C MET A 116 12.52 -19.29 -1.26
N HIS A 117 12.89 -18.15 -0.69
CA HIS A 117 12.97 -17.96 0.75
C HIS A 117 12.21 -16.71 1.20
N ILE A 118 11.38 -16.88 2.22
CA ILE A 118 10.83 -15.86 3.08
C ILE A 118 11.13 -16.28 4.51
N ASP A 119 12.19 -15.77 5.09
CA ASP A 119 12.64 -16.09 6.44
C ASP A 119 12.40 -14.97 7.45
N SER A 120 11.60 -14.02 7.05
CA SER A 120 11.17 -12.88 7.86
C SER A 120 9.72 -12.52 7.54
N TYR A 121 9.26 -11.44 8.16
CA TYR A 121 7.89 -10.94 7.98
C TYR A 121 7.50 -10.76 6.51
N ALA A 122 6.29 -11.21 6.17
CA ALA A 122 5.58 -10.85 4.94
C ALA A 122 4.10 -10.64 5.23
N SER A 123 3.43 -9.82 4.44
CA SER A 123 2.00 -9.50 4.63
C SER A 123 1.24 -9.42 3.33
N LEU A 124 -0.04 -9.74 3.43
CA LEU A 124 -1.07 -9.48 2.45
C LEU A 124 -2.11 -8.59 3.11
N SER A 125 -2.40 -7.44 2.53
CA SER A 125 -3.39 -6.50 3.03
C SER A 125 -4.41 -6.20 1.96
N ALA A 126 -5.68 -6.07 2.33
CA ALA A 126 -6.75 -5.66 1.43
C ALA A 126 -7.49 -4.48 2.05
N ILE A 127 -7.57 -3.39 1.32
CA ILE A 127 -8.20 -2.13 1.71
C ILE A 127 -9.39 -1.92 0.79
N GLY A 128 -10.59 -1.79 1.36
CA GLY A 128 -11.81 -1.62 0.58
C GLY A 128 -12.65 -0.46 1.07
N ASP A 129 -13.52 0.04 0.19
CA ASP A 129 -14.61 0.90 0.62
C ASP A 129 -15.69 0.06 1.31
N THR A 130 -16.14 0.52 2.48
CA THR A 130 -17.43 0.09 2.98
C THR A 130 -18.47 0.87 2.21
N ALA A 131 -19.37 0.20 1.51
CA ALA A 131 -20.58 0.84 1.04
C ALA A 131 -21.15 1.69 2.18
N ALA A 132 -21.29 3.00 1.94
CA ALA A 132 -21.98 3.87 2.88
C ALA A 132 -23.29 3.19 3.24
N GLN A 133 -23.54 2.97 4.53
CA GLN A 133 -24.87 2.58 4.97
C GLN A 133 -25.82 3.60 4.36
N SER A 134 -26.62 3.16 3.39
CA SER A 134 -27.73 3.94 2.90
C SER A 134 -28.67 4.13 4.09
N SER A 135 -28.51 5.27 4.76
CA SER A 135 -29.54 5.74 5.69
C SER A 135 -30.83 5.85 4.88
N SER A 136 -31.74 4.91 5.09
CA SER A 136 -33.12 5.01 4.63
C SER A 136 -33.64 6.38 5.00
N PRO A 137 -34.21 7.15 4.06
CA PRO A 137 -34.89 8.37 4.41
C PRO A 137 -36.20 7.97 5.11
N GLY A 138 -36.17 7.95 6.43
CA GLY A 138 -37.34 7.91 7.26
C GLY A 138 -38.13 9.18 7.02
N GLY A 139 -39.27 9.07 6.38
CA GLY A 139 -40.22 10.16 6.23
C GLY A 139 -40.65 10.73 7.57
N GLY A 140 -40.55 12.02 7.72
CA GLY A 140 -41.06 12.83 8.82
C GLY A 140 -41.37 14.22 8.29
N SER A 141 -42.64 14.41 7.92
CA SER A 141 -43.28 15.69 7.59
C SER A 141 -43.33 16.61 8.81
N GLY A 142 -43.05 17.89 8.64
CA GLY A 142 -43.48 18.91 9.62
C GLY A 142 -42.70 20.22 9.57
N GLY A 143 -43.24 21.23 8.87
CA GLY A 143 -43.51 22.60 9.35
C GLY A 143 -42.34 23.57 9.52
N GLY A 144 -42.26 24.55 8.63
CA GLY A 144 -42.24 26.01 8.75
C GLY A 144 -41.32 26.66 9.76
N GLU A 145 -40.47 27.53 9.34
CA GLU A 145 -40.56 28.96 9.34
C GLU A 145 -39.25 29.69 9.06
N THR A 146 -39.38 30.76 8.41
CA THR A 146 -38.52 31.84 7.97
C THR A 146 -37.57 32.44 8.98
N GLY A 147 -36.36 32.84 8.53
CA GLY A 147 -35.50 33.76 9.25
C GLY A 147 -34.19 34.05 8.52
N ALA A 148 -34.13 35.23 7.92
CA ALA A 148 -33.00 35.75 7.19
C ALA A 148 -31.83 36.20 8.07
N GLY A 149 -30.61 36.14 7.51
CA GLY A 149 -29.58 37.16 7.83
C GLY A 149 -28.24 36.67 8.31
N GLY A 150 -27.18 37.00 7.57
CA GLY A 150 -25.90 37.35 8.17
C GLY A 150 -24.71 36.43 7.87
N ASN A 151 -23.90 36.91 7.00
CA ASN A 151 -22.57 36.59 6.50
C ASN A 151 -21.45 36.74 7.54
N PRO A 152 -20.16 36.58 7.18
CA PRO A 152 -19.35 35.36 7.12
C PRO A 152 -18.18 35.38 8.11
N GLY A 153 -17.56 34.29 8.37
CA GLY A 153 -16.29 34.33 9.08
C GLY A 153 -15.84 32.99 9.66
N SER A 154 -14.67 32.62 9.23
CA SER A 154 -13.72 31.69 9.88
C SER A 154 -14.04 30.20 9.79
N ALA A 155 -13.31 29.60 8.88
CA ALA A 155 -13.06 28.18 8.85
C ALA A 155 -12.32 27.75 10.11
N ASP A 156 -12.97 26.96 10.92
CA ASP A 156 -12.35 26.08 11.90
C ASP A 156 -13.09 24.75 11.83
N GLY A 157 -12.61 23.89 10.99
CA GLY A 157 -13.13 22.56 10.77
C GLY A 157 -12.62 21.59 11.81
N SER A 158 -13.11 21.73 13.04
CA SER A 158 -12.93 20.74 14.10
C SER A 158 -13.89 19.57 13.89
N GLY A 159 -13.32 18.38 13.69
CA GLY A 159 -13.70 17.18 14.36
C GLY A 159 -14.82 16.32 13.86
N GLY A 160 -14.51 15.32 13.16
CA GLY A 160 -15.26 14.06 13.14
C GLY A 160 -14.59 13.06 14.08
N THR A 161 -15.08 12.89 15.30
CA THR A 161 -14.70 11.81 16.21
C THR A 161 -15.30 10.49 15.71
N GLY A 162 -14.60 9.79 14.86
CA GLY A 162 -14.84 8.39 14.59
C GLY A 162 -13.97 7.55 15.51
N SER A 163 -14.52 7.11 16.63
CA SER A 163 -13.87 6.14 17.52
C SER A 163 -13.79 4.79 16.83
N GLY A 164 -12.67 4.50 16.25
CA GLY A 164 -12.25 3.19 15.83
C GLY A 164 -10.81 3.03 16.24
N THR A 165 -10.60 2.38 17.39
CA THR A 165 -9.27 2.09 17.92
C THR A 165 -8.56 1.06 17.05
N ILE A 166 -7.93 1.52 15.98
CA ILE A 166 -6.85 0.79 15.32
C ILE A 166 -5.67 1.74 15.43
N GLY A 167 -4.73 1.40 16.33
CA GLY A 167 -3.54 2.18 16.59
C GLY A 167 -2.75 2.39 15.31
N GLY A 168 -2.62 3.62 14.91
CA GLY A 168 -1.83 4.03 13.76
C GLY A 168 -1.81 5.56 13.75
N GLY A 169 -0.84 6.15 14.45
CA GLY A 169 -0.57 7.57 14.37
C GLY A 169 0.24 7.85 13.10
N GLY A 170 -0.40 8.15 12.01
CA GLY A 170 0.20 8.89 10.90
C GLY A 170 -0.49 10.24 10.84
N GLU A 171 0.26 11.30 10.75
CA GLU A 171 -0.30 12.60 10.45
C GLU A 171 -0.88 12.51 9.03
N ARG A 172 -2.05 13.15 8.81
CA ARG A 172 -2.74 13.11 7.49
C ARG A 172 -2.00 13.89 6.39
N ASP A 173 -0.80 14.37 6.66
CA ASP A 173 0.02 15.22 5.81
C ASP A 173 1.18 14.49 5.10
N GLY A 174 1.17 13.15 5.11
CA GLY A 174 2.26 12.36 4.52
C GLY A 174 3.52 12.26 5.38
N THR A 175 3.47 12.62 6.66
CA THR A 175 4.61 12.53 7.59
C THR A 175 4.55 11.24 8.41
N PHE A 176 5.69 10.58 8.55
CA PHE A 176 5.85 9.34 9.31
C PHE A 176 7.05 9.44 10.25
N ASN A 177 6.91 8.84 11.43
CA ASN A 177 7.99 8.72 12.39
C ASN A 177 8.47 7.25 12.42
N LEU A 178 9.56 6.99 11.74
CA LEU A 178 10.23 5.69 11.72
C LEU A 178 11.25 5.60 12.87
N PRO A 179 11.68 4.39 13.26
CA PRO A 179 12.85 4.25 14.11
C PRO A 179 14.08 4.92 13.44
N PRO A 180 14.95 5.59 14.22
CA PRO A 180 16.12 6.25 13.65
C PRO A 180 17.17 5.23 13.20
N ASN A 181 17.97 5.62 12.20
CA ASN A 181 19.11 4.85 11.69
C ASN A 181 18.75 3.44 11.19
N ILE A 182 17.57 3.29 10.59
CA ILE A 182 17.18 2.06 9.91
C ILE A 182 17.07 2.28 8.41
N LYS A 183 17.14 1.20 7.65
CA LYS A 183 16.77 1.20 6.24
C LYS A 183 15.27 0.96 6.09
N PHE A 184 14.66 1.67 5.15
CA PHE A 184 13.27 1.48 4.78
C PHE A 184 13.10 1.51 3.26
N GLY A 185 12.10 0.78 2.76
CA GLY A 185 11.71 0.77 1.36
C GLY A 185 10.67 1.82 1.08
N VAL A 186 10.75 2.42 -0.11
CA VAL A 186 9.72 3.30 -0.66
C VAL A 186 9.36 2.80 -2.05
N THR A 187 8.09 2.51 -2.28
CA THR A 187 7.54 2.20 -3.61
C THR A 187 6.52 3.26 -3.97
N ALA A 188 6.65 3.84 -5.16
CA ALA A 188 5.76 4.87 -5.68
C ALA A 188 5.04 4.37 -6.93
N LEU A 189 3.74 4.66 -7.01
CA LEU A 189 2.88 4.38 -8.15
C LEU A 189 2.11 5.64 -8.53
N THR A 190 1.60 5.68 -9.76
CA THR A 190 0.65 6.72 -10.21
C THR A 190 -0.46 6.12 -11.06
N ASN A 191 -1.65 6.73 -10.94
CA ASN A 191 -2.81 6.50 -11.79
C ASN A 191 -3.45 7.85 -12.13
N ALA A 192 -2.68 8.75 -12.74
CA ALA A 192 -3.12 10.09 -13.09
C ALA A 192 -2.66 10.47 -14.51
N ALA A 193 -3.50 11.19 -15.23
CA ALA A 193 -3.15 11.79 -16.51
C ALA A 193 -2.15 12.95 -16.36
N ASN A 194 -2.14 13.60 -15.20
CA ASN A 194 -1.23 14.68 -14.86
C ASN A 194 0.15 14.18 -14.46
N ASP A 195 1.20 14.92 -14.81
CA ASP A 195 2.57 14.62 -14.37
C ASP A 195 2.68 14.65 -12.85
N GLN A 196 2.84 13.49 -12.24
CA GLN A 196 3.05 13.34 -10.82
C GLN A 196 4.54 13.44 -10.49
N THR A 197 4.88 14.21 -9.48
CA THR A 197 6.21 14.23 -8.84
C THR A 197 6.04 13.88 -7.38
N ILE A 198 6.66 12.80 -6.95
CA ILE A 198 6.61 12.29 -5.58
C ILE A 198 8.01 12.44 -4.98
N ASP A 199 8.14 13.31 -4.00
CA ASP A 199 9.38 13.60 -3.30
C ASP A 199 9.37 13.03 -1.89
N ILE A 200 10.44 12.36 -1.51
CA ILE A 200 10.65 11.79 -0.19
C ILE A 200 11.71 12.61 0.54
N TYR A 201 11.33 13.23 1.63
CA TYR A 201 12.24 13.99 2.49
C TYR A 201 12.53 13.23 3.77
N ILE A 202 13.75 13.33 4.23
CA ILE A 202 14.21 12.71 5.49
C ILE A 202 14.70 13.82 6.42
N ASP A 203 14.15 13.81 7.63
CA ASP A 203 14.36 14.84 8.65
C ASP A 203 13.99 16.24 8.09
N ASP A 204 14.78 17.25 8.44
CA ASP A 204 14.60 18.63 7.96
C ASP A 204 15.47 18.95 6.74
N ASN A 205 15.92 17.95 6.00
CA ASN A 205 16.73 18.17 4.81
C ASN A 205 15.87 18.89 3.75
N PRO A 206 16.30 20.06 3.22
CA PRO A 206 15.56 20.80 2.20
C PRO A 206 15.55 20.12 0.82
N LYS A 207 16.42 19.11 0.61
CA LYS A 207 16.49 18.35 -0.64
C LYS A 207 15.84 16.98 -0.44
N PRO A 208 15.04 16.50 -1.42
CA PRO A 208 14.48 15.16 -1.34
C PRO A 208 15.60 14.11 -1.39
N ALA A 209 15.47 13.08 -0.55
CA ALA A 209 16.33 11.90 -0.58
C ALA A 209 16.01 11.00 -1.77
N ALA A 210 14.77 11.06 -2.26
CA ALA A 210 14.32 10.38 -3.47
C ALA A 210 13.23 11.20 -4.16
N THR A 211 13.21 11.12 -5.50
CA THR A 211 12.15 11.64 -6.35
C THR A 211 11.70 10.55 -7.32
N PHE A 212 10.39 10.41 -7.48
CA PHE A 212 9.75 9.58 -8.49
C PHE A 212 8.89 10.47 -9.39
N LYS A 213 8.84 10.17 -10.68
CA LYS A 213 8.06 10.96 -11.65
C LYS A 213 7.38 10.07 -12.66
N GLY A 214 6.18 10.43 -13.03
CA GLY A 214 5.44 9.78 -14.10
C GLY A 214 4.01 10.30 -14.24
N ALA A 215 3.36 9.88 -15.32
CA ALA A 215 1.95 10.10 -15.60
C ALA A 215 1.39 8.85 -16.28
N SER A 216 0.27 8.36 -15.84
CA SER A 216 -0.42 7.23 -16.47
C SER A 216 -1.86 7.16 -15.99
N VAL A 217 -2.79 7.01 -16.91
CA VAL A 217 -4.20 6.68 -16.61
C VAL A 217 -4.42 5.19 -16.34
N GLN A 218 -3.35 4.43 -16.27
CA GLN A 218 -3.31 3.03 -15.88
C GLN A 218 -2.25 2.91 -14.79
N ASP A 219 -2.52 2.16 -13.74
CA ASP A 219 -1.60 1.96 -12.62
C ASP A 219 -0.17 1.74 -13.11
N GLN A 220 0.71 2.70 -12.86
CA GLN A 220 2.10 2.64 -13.24
C GLN A 220 3.00 2.63 -12.00
N ASN A 221 3.87 1.63 -11.93
CA ASN A 221 4.94 1.62 -10.93
C ASN A 221 6.07 2.58 -11.35
N LEU A 222 6.28 3.63 -10.56
CA LEU A 222 7.35 4.63 -10.77
C LEU A 222 8.69 4.17 -10.23
N GLY A 223 8.72 3.08 -9.47
CA GLY A 223 9.92 2.47 -8.95
C GLY A 223 9.93 2.27 -7.43
N THR A 224 10.98 1.58 -6.99
CA THR A 224 11.24 1.30 -5.58
C THR A 224 12.65 1.75 -5.23
N LYS A 225 12.83 2.35 -4.05
CA LYS A 225 14.13 2.75 -3.50
C LYS A 225 14.25 2.33 -2.05
N VAL A 226 15.49 2.07 -1.62
CA VAL A 226 15.84 1.84 -0.22
C VAL A 226 16.57 3.09 0.29
N LEU A 227 16.11 3.63 1.40
CA LEU A 227 16.61 4.86 2.00
C LEU A 227 16.98 4.62 3.47
N ASP A 228 17.84 5.48 4.01
CA ASP A 228 18.13 5.53 5.45
C ASP A 228 17.18 6.51 6.12
N SER A 229 16.59 6.14 7.26
CA SER A 229 15.59 6.95 7.97
C SER A 229 16.18 8.18 8.68
N GLY A 230 17.52 8.31 8.77
CA GLY A 230 18.16 9.39 9.51
C GLY A 230 17.74 9.42 10.98
N LYS A 231 17.18 10.53 11.45
CA LYS A 231 16.60 10.67 12.80
C LYS A 231 15.20 10.08 12.92
N GLY A 232 14.60 9.65 11.80
CA GLY A 232 13.34 8.93 11.74
C GLY A 232 12.17 9.72 11.16
N ARG A 233 12.25 11.02 10.94
CA ARG A 233 11.17 11.79 10.34
C ARG A 233 11.21 11.66 8.82
N VAL A 234 10.21 10.99 8.24
CA VAL A 234 10.06 10.82 6.79
C VAL A 234 8.81 11.55 6.32
N ARG A 235 8.95 12.41 5.31
CA ARG A 235 7.84 13.16 4.74
C ARG A 235 7.72 12.92 3.24
N VAL A 236 6.51 12.61 2.81
CA VAL A 236 6.13 12.44 1.41
C VAL A 236 5.42 13.71 0.94
N ILE A 237 5.85 14.25 -0.19
CA ILE A 237 5.16 15.36 -0.88
C ILE A 237 4.82 14.87 -2.28
N VAL A 238 3.59 15.08 -2.70
CA VAL A 238 3.15 14.79 -4.06
C VAL A 238 2.71 16.08 -4.74
N MET A 239 3.14 16.24 -5.98
CA MET A 239 2.80 17.40 -6.81
C MET A 239 2.29 16.91 -8.16
N ALA A 240 1.15 17.43 -8.59
CA ALA A 240 0.57 17.20 -9.92
C ALA A 240 0.79 18.45 -10.78
N ASN A 241 1.48 18.32 -11.93
CA ASN A 241 1.84 19.46 -12.80
C ASN A 241 2.46 20.64 -12.04
N GLY A 242 3.29 20.34 -11.01
CA GLY A 242 3.96 21.36 -10.19
C GLY A 242 3.07 22.02 -9.13
N LYS A 243 1.85 21.56 -8.90
CA LYS A 243 0.96 22.02 -7.82
C LYS A 243 0.86 20.96 -6.73
N PRO A 244 0.84 21.33 -5.45
CA PRO A 244 0.67 20.37 -4.37
C PRO A 244 -0.65 19.62 -4.47
N SER A 245 -0.60 18.30 -4.36
CA SER A 245 -1.79 17.43 -4.26
C SER A 245 -2.27 17.33 -2.81
N ARG A 246 -3.56 17.08 -2.62
CA ARG A 246 -4.10 16.70 -1.30
C ARG A 246 -3.59 15.33 -0.93
N LEU A 247 -3.25 15.10 0.33
CA LEU A 247 -2.72 13.83 0.81
C LEU A 247 -3.66 13.21 1.83
N GLY A 248 -3.82 11.88 1.70
CA GLY A 248 -4.31 11.01 2.76
C GLY A 248 -3.20 10.06 3.16
N SER A 249 -2.83 9.99 4.44
CA SER A 249 -1.78 9.09 4.88
C SER A 249 -2.22 8.22 6.06
N ARG A 250 -1.64 7.03 6.13
CA ARG A 250 -1.88 6.09 7.22
C ARG A 250 -0.64 5.27 7.54
N GLN A 251 -0.39 5.09 8.83
CA GLN A 251 0.59 4.15 9.35
C GLN A 251 -0.15 2.90 9.85
N VAL A 252 0.38 1.74 9.52
CA VAL A 252 -0.22 0.45 9.92
C VAL A 252 0.65 -0.20 10.97
N ASP A 253 0.08 -0.41 12.15
CA ASP A 253 0.71 -1.08 13.27
C ASP A 253 0.32 -2.56 13.27
N ILE A 254 1.33 -3.43 13.41
CA ILE A 254 1.14 -4.87 13.57
C ILE A 254 1.77 -5.26 14.90
N PHE A 255 1.00 -5.93 15.78
CA PHE A 255 1.43 -6.29 17.14
C PHE A 255 2.00 -5.10 17.94
N LYS A 256 1.36 -3.93 17.85
CA LYS A 256 1.79 -2.68 18.50
C LYS A 256 3.13 -2.12 17.99
N LYS A 257 3.58 -2.55 16.83
CA LYS A 257 4.75 -2.01 16.14
C LYS A 257 4.35 -1.60 14.75
N SER A 258 4.86 -0.45 14.32
CA SER A 258 4.62 0.08 12.98
C SER A 258 5.66 -0.48 12.02
N TYR A 259 5.20 -1.06 10.93
CA TYR A 259 6.06 -1.63 9.90
C TYR A 259 5.78 -1.09 8.50
N PHE A 260 4.71 -0.30 8.38
CA PHE A 260 4.20 0.05 7.07
C PHE A 260 3.48 1.40 7.09
N GLY A 261 3.71 2.22 6.07
CA GLY A 261 3.00 3.47 5.81
C GLY A 261 2.46 3.52 4.40
N ILE A 262 1.33 4.16 4.21
CA ILE A 262 0.73 4.44 2.91
C ILE A 262 0.36 5.92 2.81
N VAL A 263 0.60 6.49 1.62
CA VAL A 263 0.09 7.81 1.23
C VAL A 263 -0.67 7.63 -0.07
N GLY A 264 -1.88 8.13 -0.12
CA GLY A 264 -2.63 8.39 -1.33
C GLY A 264 -2.67 9.90 -1.60
N SER A 265 -2.60 10.30 -2.85
CA SER A 265 -2.71 11.71 -3.23
C SER A 265 -3.81 11.92 -4.24
N GLU A 266 -4.36 13.14 -4.21
CA GLU A 266 -5.47 13.59 -5.03
C GLU A 266 -5.14 14.94 -5.67
N ASP A 267 -5.15 15.01 -6.98
CA ASP A 267 -4.85 16.24 -7.73
C ASP A 267 -6.09 17.12 -7.97
N GLY A 268 -7.26 16.70 -7.52
CA GLY A 268 -8.48 17.48 -7.43
C GLY A 268 -9.57 17.13 -8.44
N ALA A 269 -9.44 16.00 -9.16
CA ALA A 269 -10.39 15.62 -10.19
C ALA A 269 -11.59 14.82 -9.67
N ASP A 270 -11.42 13.83 -8.80
CA ASP A 270 -12.48 12.85 -8.47
C ASP A 270 -12.53 12.34 -7.02
N ASP A 271 -11.64 12.78 -6.13
CA ASP A 271 -11.58 12.42 -4.70
C ASP A 271 -11.32 10.94 -4.40
N ASP A 272 -10.65 10.20 -5.28
CA ASP A 272 -10.37 8.79 -5.10
C ASP A 272 -8.99 8.48 -4.50
N TYR A 273 -8.11 9.49 -4.38
CA TYR A 273 -6.78 9.43 -3.76
C TYR A 273 -5.83 8.38 -4.37
N ASN A 274 -5.94 8.14 -5.66
CA ASN A 274 -5.12 7.19 -6.39
C ASN A 274 -4.12 7.81 -7.38
N ASP A 275 -4.14 9.14 -7.58
CA ASP A 275 -3.26 9.84 -8.51
C ASP A 275 -1.77 9.58 -8.26
N GLY A 276 -1.39 9.58 -6.99
CA GLY A 276 -0.07 9.14 -6.54
C GLY A 276 -0.19 8.30 -5.29
N ILE A 277 0.39 7.10 -5.30
CA ILE A 277 0.36 6.18 -4.18
C ILE A 277 1.78 5.88 -3.76
N VAL A 278 2.07 6.00 -2.45
CA VAL A 278 3.38 5.71 -1.88
C VAL A 278 3.26 4.70 -0.75
N PHE A 279 4.05 3.66 -0.84
CA PHE A 279 4.22 2.67 0.22
C PHE A 279 5.58 2.84 0.87
N LEU A 280 5.59 2.88 2.20
CA LEU A 280 6.80 2.82 3.00
C LEU A 280 6.78 1.53 3.82
N ASN A 281 7.89 0.81 3.87
CA ASN A 281 8.01 -0.41 4.66
C ASN A 281 9.34 -0.44 5.41
N TRP A 282 9.32 -0.85 6.69
CA TRP A 282 10.49 -0.90 7.57
C TRP A 282 10.34 -1.94 8.69
N PRO A 283 11.44 -2.39 9.32
CA PRO A 283 12.82 -2.17 8.92
C PRO A 283 13.17 -3.05 7.72
N LEU A 284 14.08 -2.56 6.88
CA LEU A 284 14.80 -3.42 5.96
C LEU A 284 16.09 -3.80 6.69
N GLY A 285 16.25 -5.08 6.97
CA GLY A 285 17.23 -5.69 7.85
C GLY A 285 18.69 -5.43 7.60
#